data_11a03542c4019861879c1ca01a1be561
#
_entry.id   11a03542c4019861879c1ca01a1be561
#
_cell.length_a   1.000
_cell.length_b   1.000
_cell.length_c   1.000
_cell.angle_alpha   90.00
_cell.angle_beta   90.00
_cell.angle_gamma   90.00
#
_symmetry.space_group_name_H-M   'P 1'
#
loop_
_entity.id
_entity.type
_entity.pdbx_description
1 polymer ?
#
loop_
_entity_poly.entity_id
_entity_poly.type
_entity_poly.pdbx_seq_one_letter_code
_entity_poly.pdbx_strand_id
1 'polypeptide(L)'
;GYIHERSIKFIKKEKIFLGTDSLIKNEKVNNISYGIRFHIYPGIKIAKTQNFQSILLSLKNGEGWKFSCNNKEVLIEKGIYLGNKNKVTENENIYISGMTNGENQVIEWSFEKIS
;
A
#
# COMPACT_ATOMS: atom_id res chain seq x y z
N GLY A 1 -20.43 -2.41 11.66
CA GLY A 1 -19.38 -2.41 10.67
C GLY A 1 -17.97 -2.26 11.23
N TYR A 2 -17.04 -1.97 10.34
CA TYR A 2 -15.66 -1.72 10.71
C TYR A 2 -15.32 -0.25 10.49
N ILE A 3 -14.49 0.29 11.39
CA ILE A 3 -13.92 1.61 11.26
C ILE A 3 -12.50 1.43 10.75
N HIS A 4 -12.14 2.13 9.68
CA HIS A 4 -10.79 2.12 9.13
C HIS A 4 -10.03 3.34 9.60
N GLU A 5 -8.88 3.12 10.24
CA GLU A 5 -7.99 4.20 10.66
C GLU A 5 -6.61 3.97 10.05
N ARG A 6 -6.01 5.05 9.56
CA ARG A 6 -4.65 5.02 9.02
C ARG A 6 -3.77 6.00 9.77
N SER A 7 -2.62 5.51 10.20
CA SER A 7 -1.57 6.33 10.82
C SER A 7 -0.31 6.24 9.99
N ILE A 8 0.35 7.38 9.78
CA ILE A 8 1.59 7.45 9.01
C ILE A 8 2.60 8.24 9.81
N LYS A 9 3.82 7.70 9.92
CA LYS A 9 4.94 8.35 10.58
C LYS A 9 6.14 8.38 9.64
N PHE A 10 6.77 9.53 9.48
CA PHE A 10 7.99 9.65 8.70
C PHE A 10 9.19 9.79 9.63
N ILE A 11 10.17 8.91 9.45
CA ILE A 11 11.44 8.96 10.17
C ILE A 11 12.48 9.54 9.22
N LYS A 12 12.74 10.83 9.36
CA LYS A 12 13.59 11.60 8.45
C LYS A 12 15.02 11.05 8.35
N LYS A 13 15.60 10.67 9.47
CA LYS A 13 16.98 10.19 9.54
C LYS A 13 17.17 8.92 8.70
N GLU A 14 16.21 8.02 8.74
CA GLU A 14 16.26 6.74 8.05
C GLU A 14 15.56 6.78 6.69
N LYS A 15 14.90 7.87 6.37
CA LYS A 15 14.11 8.06 5.15
C LYS A 15 13.11 6.92 4.94
N ILE A 16 12.30 6.71 5.96
CA ILE A 16 11.29 5.66 5.95
C ILE A 16 9.94 6.23 6.38
N PHE A 17 8.89 5.85 5.65
CA PHE A 17 7.51 6.06 6.06
C PHE A 17 6.99 4.76 6.67
N LEU A 18 6.53 4.83 7.91
CA LEU A 18 5.89 3.71 8.57
C LEU A 18 4.40 3.99 8.64
N GLY A 19 3.61 3.02 8.27
CA GLY A 19 2.18 3.16 8.28
C GLY A 19 1.48 1.99 8.95
N THR A 20 0.31 2.28 9.47
CA THR A 20 -0.55 1.29 10.09
C THR A 20 -1.97 1.55 9.61
N ASP A 21 -2.59 0.54 9.01
CA ASP A 21 -4.01 0.54 8.70
C ASP A 21 -4.70 -0.39 9.67
N SER A 22 -5.67 0.13 10.42
CA SER A 22 -6.41 -0.62 11.41
C SER A 22 -7.87 -0.72 11.00
N LEU A 23 -8.41 -1.93 11.04
CA LEU A 23 -9.83 -2.18 10.86
C LEU A 23 -10.38 -2.59 12.21
N ILE A 24 -11.16 -1.69 12.81
CA ILE A 24 -11.67 -1.86 14.17
C ILE A 24 -13.17 -2.13 14.08
N LYS A 25 -13.59 -3.26 14.62
CA LYS A 25 -15.02 -3.54 14.66
C LYS A 25 -15.66 -2.72 15.78
N ASN A 26 -16.77 -2.05 15.48
CA ASN A 26 -17.49 -1.22 16.43
C ASN A 26 -18.79 -1.86 16.92
N GLU A 27 -19.14 -3.01 16.36
CA GLU A 27 -20.31 -3.79 16.78
C GLU A 27 -20.13 -5.22 16.27
N LYS A 28 -21.05 -6.11 16.64
CA LYS A 28 -21.01 -7.48 16.17
C LYS A 28 -21.21 -7.52 14.65
N VAL A 29 -20.20 -8.01 13.93
CA VAL A 29 -20.20 -8.04 12.47
C VAL A 29 -19.75 -9.40 11.94
N ASN A 30 -20.18 -9.69 10.71
CA ASN A 30 -19.72 -10.86 9.99
C ASN A 30 -18.34 -10.61 9.40
N ASN A 31 -17.70 -11.68 8.91
CA ASN A 31 -16.47 -11.56 8.16
C ASN A 31 -16.70 -10.74 6.90
N ILE A 32 -15.80 -9.81 6.63
CA ILE A 32 -15.81 -9.06 5.37
C ILE A 32 -14.44 -9.13 4.73
N SER A 33 -14.42 -9.07 3.41
CA SER A 33 -13.18 -8.90 2.68
C SER A 33 -12.84 -7.41 2.63
N TYR A 34 -11.55 -7.09 2.64
CA TYR A 34 -11.08 -5.72 2.52
C TYR A 34 -9.95 -5.63 1.51
N GLY A 35 -9.74 -4.43 1.00
CA GLY A 35 -8.63 -4.13 0.11
C GLY A 35 -8.04 -2.78 0.46
N ILE A 36 -6.72 -2.71 0.50
CA ILE A 36 -5.97 -1.48 0.75
C ILE A 36 -5.14 -1.20 -0.49
N ARG A 37 -5.31 -0.01 -1.06
CA ARG A 37 -4.61 0.40 -2.28
C ARG A 37 -3.72 1.60 -2.01
N PHE A 38 -2.54 1.56 -2.61
CA PHE A 38 -1.64 2.69 -2.68
C PHE A 38 -1.52 3.07 -4.16
N HIS A 39 -2.03 4.24 -4.51
CA HIS A 39 -2.02 4.72 -5.88
C HIS A 39 -0.64 5.26 -6.20
N ILE A 40 0.02 4.64 -7.18
CA ILE A 40 1.38 5.02 -7.57
C ILE A 40 1.29 5.95 -8.78
N TYR A 41 2.03 7.05 -8.72
CA TYR A 41 2.04 8.04 -9.78
C TYR A 41 2.59 7.42 -11.08
N PRO A 42 1.98 7.74 -12.24
CA PRO A 42 2.48 7.23 -13.52
C PRO A 42 3.94 7.58 -13.75
N GLY A 43 4.68 6.64 -14.35
CA GLY A 43 6.10 6.81 -14.62
C GLY A 43 7.03 6.24 -13.56
N ILE A 44 6.50 5.86 -12.41
CA ILE A 44 7.25 5.10 -11.42
C ILE A 44 7.17 3.63 -11.79
N LYS A 45 8.31 2.98 -11.91
CA LYS A 45 8.37 1.55 -12.22
C LYS A 45 8.29 0.76 -10.93
N ILE A 46 7.45 -0.27 -10.91
CA ILE A 46 7.31 -1.12 -9.74
C ILE A 46 7.52 -2.58 -10.11
N ALA A 47 8.12 -3.33 -9.20
CA ALA A 47 8.40 -4.75 -9.38
C ALA A 47 8.30 -5.48 -8.06
N LYS A 48 7.72 -6.68 -8.08
CA LYS A 48 7.64 -7.54 -6.90
C LYS A 48 8.98 -8.18 -6.59
N THR A 49 9.26 -8.38 -5.31
CA THR A 49 10.38 -9.22 -4.88
C THR A 49 9.98 -10.70 -4.96
N GLN A 50 10.97 -11.59 -4.85
CA GLN A 50 10.73 -13.03 -4.99
C GLN A 50 9.81 -13.59 -3.90
N ASN A 51 9.78 -12.99 -2.72
CA ASN A 51 8.95 -13.48 -1.63
C ASN A 51 7.51 -12.93 -1.66
N PHE A 52 7.16 -12.12 -2.66
CA PHE A 52 5.83 -11.51 -2.84
C PHE A 52 5.36 -10.62 -1.68
N GLN A 53 6.25 -10.27 -0.74
CA GLN A 53 5.92 -9.43 0.41
C GLN A 53 6.46 -8.01 0.29
N SER A 54 7.21 -7.74 -0.76
CA SER A 54 7.81 -6.43 -0.97
C SER A 54 7.71 -6.02 -2.43
N ILE A 55 7.73 -4.72 -2.64
CA ILE A 55 7.70 -4.13 -3.97
C ILE A 55 8.80 -3.09 -4.04
N LEU A 56 9.56 -3.13 -5.13
CA LEU A 56 10.60 -2.15 -5.41
C LEU A 56 10.03 -1.08 -6.33
N LEU A 57 10.29 0.17 -5.99
CA LEU A 57 9.86 1.32 -6.78
C LEU A 57 11.08 2.05 -7.29
N SER A 58 11.10 2.34 -8.60
CA SER A 58 12.16 3.11 -9.23
C SER A 58 11.57 4.41 -9.75
N LEU A 59 12.06 5.53 -9.20
CA LEU A 59 11.59 6.85 -9.56
C LEU A 59 12.39 7.41 -10.74
N LYS A 60 11.82 8.38 -11.43
CA LYS A 60 12.48 9.01 -12.59
C LYS A 60 13.79 9.69 -12.23
N ASN A 61 13.92 10.18 -11.00
CA ASN A 61 15.15 10.84 -10.54
C ASN A 61 16.25 9.85 -10.14
N GLY A 62 16.04 8.55 -10.33
CA GLY A 62 17.02 7.52 -9.99
C GLY A 62 16.91 6.97 -8.57
N GLU A 63 16.04 7.53 -7.76
CA GLU A 63 15.83 7.00 -6.42
C GLU A 63 15.13 5.65 -6.44
N GLY A 64 15.55 4.77 -5.54
CA GLY A 64 14.89 3.49 -5.31
C GLY A 64 14.23 3.47 -3.95
N TRP A 65 13.02 2.95 -3.90
CA TRP A 65 12.25 2.78 -2.67
C TRP A 65 11.75 1.35 -2.57
N LYS A 66 11.53 0.90 -1.36
CA LYS A 66 10.98 -0.43 -1.09
C LYS A 66 9.72 -0.31 -0.26
N PHE A 67 8.64 -0.87 -0.76
CA PHE A 67 7.40 -1.05 0.00
C PHE A 67 7.42 -2.45 0.62
N SER A 68 7.10 -2.54 1.90
CA SER A 68 6.99 -3.80 2.62
C SER A 68 5.72 -3.82 3.46
N CYS A 69 5.15 -5.00 3.60
CA CYS A 69 3.95 -5.21 4.41
C CYS A 69 4.11 -6.52 5.16
N ASN A 70 3.81 -6.51 6.45
CA ASN A 70 3.94 -7.71 7.27
C ASN A 70 2.75 -8.64 7.09
N ASN A 71 3.03 -9.94 7.06
CA ASN A 71 2.02 -11.01 7.08
C ASN A 71 0.95 -10.93 5.99
N LYS A 72 1.20 -10.20 4.89
CA LYS A 72 0.25 -10.06 3.78
C LYS A 72 0.97 -10.15 2.45
N GLU A 73 0.33 -10.81 1.51
CA GLU A 73 0.78 -10.79 0.13
C GLU A 73 0.45 -9.45 -0.49
N VAL A 74 1.41 -8.85 -1.18
CA VAL A 74 1.20 -7.61 -1.92
C VAL A 74 1.04 -7.92 -3.40
N LEU A 75 0.12 -7.23 -4.03
CA LEU A 75 -0.20 -7.39 -5.43
C LEU A 75 0.00 -6.08 -6.17
N ILE A 76 0.27 -6.19 -7.46
CA ILE A 76 0.33 -5.03 -8.36
C ILE A 76 -0.94 -5.05 -9.20
N GLU A 77 -1.69 -3.95 -9.14
CA GLU A 77 -2.95 -3.80 -9.85
C GLU A 77 -2.84 -2.63 -10.82
N LYS A 78 -3.32 -2.81 -12.02
CA LYS A 78 -3.38 -1.71 -12.99
C LYS A 78 -4.56 -0.81 -12.69
N GLY A 79 -4.35 0.49 -12.79
CA GLY A 79 -5.39 1.47 -12.58
C GLY A 79 -5.35 2.55 -13.65
N ILE A 80 -6.20 3.56 -13.47
CA ILE A 80 -6.29 4.68 -14.38
C ILE A 80 -6.05 5.96 -13.58
N TYR A 81 -5.17 6.80 -14.06
CA TYR A 81 -4.86 8.08 -13.47
C TYR A 81 -5.36 9.19 -14.39
N LEU A 82 -6.22 10.06 -13.85
CA LEU A 82 -6.71 11.24 -14.55
C LEU A 82 -5.82 12.42 -14.17
N GLY A 83 -4.90 12.76 -15.05
CA GLY A 83 -3.99 13.87 -14.84
C GLY A 83 -4.58 15.20 -15.33
N ASN A 84 -3.71 16.21 -15.35
CA ASN A 84 -4.08 17.51 -15.88
C ASN A 84 -4.47 17.42 -17.36
N LYS A 85 -5.33 18.34 -17.83
CA LYS A 85 -5.79 18.41 -19.21
C LYS A 85 -6.62 17.21 -19.67
N ASN A 86 -7.30 16.55 -18.75
CA ASN A 86 -8.19 15.42 -19.06
C ASN A 86 -7.48 14.25 -19.76
N LYS A 87 -6.19 14.11 -19.58
CA LYS A 87 -5.49 12.95 -20.10
C LYS A 87 -5.67 11.76 -19.17
N VAL A 88 -6.00 10.62 -19.75
CA VAL A 88 -6.10 9.35 -19.05
C VAL A 88 -4.78 8.62 -19.22
N THR A 89 -4.14 8.27 -18.11
CA THR A 89 -2.86 7.54 -18.12
C THR A 89 -3.01 6.29 -17.27
N GLU A 90 -2.52 5.18 -17.76
CA GLU A 90 -2.47 3.96 -16.95
C GLU A 90 -1.41 4.10 -15.85
N ASN A 91 -1.74 3.62 -14.67
CA ASN A 91 -0.79 3.52 -13.57
C ASN A 91 -0.90 2.13 -12.94
N GLU A 92 0.02 1.83 -12.06
CA GLU A 92 -0.02 0.62 -11.27
C GLU A 92 -0.26 0.99 -9.81
N ASN A 93 -1.02 0.16 -9.11
CA ASN A 93 -1.30 0.35 -7.70
C ASN A 93 -0.73 -0.81 -6.90
N ILE A 94 -0.30 -0.52 -5.69
CA ILE A 94 0.02 -1.56 -4.71
C ILE A 94 -1.27 -1.92 -4.00
N TYR A 95 -1.57 -3.21 -3.93
CA TYR A 95 -2.83 -3.69 -3.40
C TYR A 95 -2.61 -4.80 -2.38
N ILE A 96 -3.24 -4.64 -1.22
CA ILE A 96 -3.23 -5.63 -0.16
C ILE A 96 -4.68 -6.04 0.11
N SER A 97 -4.96 -7.33 0.13
CA SER A 97 -6.30 -7.83 0.41
C SER A 97 -6.30 -8.82 1.56
N GLY A 98 -7.44 -8.96 2.20
CA GLY A 98 -7.61 -9.91 3.29
C GLY A 98 -9.05 -10.03 3.73
N MET A 99 -9.25 -10.84 4.76
CA MET A 99 -10.54 -11.05 5.42
C MET A 99 -10.42 -10.64 6.88
N THR A 100 -11.47 -10.05 7.43
CA THR A 100 -11.45 -9.62 8.82
C THR A 100 -11.59 -10.77 9.81
N ASN A 101 -12.20 -11.87 9.41
CA ASN A 101 -12.47 -13.03 10.28
C ASN A 101 -13.20 -12.67 11.57
N GLY A 102 -14.05 -11.62 11.53
CA GLY A 102 -14.81 -11.19 12.69
C GLY A 102 -14.00 -10.50 13.79
N GLU A 103 -12.74 -10.20 13.54
CA GLU A 103 -11.82 -9.60 14.51
C GLU A 103 -11.21 -8.30 13.98
N ASN A 104 -10.64 -7.52 14.89
CA ASN A 104 -9.86 -6.35 14.51
C ASN A 104 -8.65 -6.77 13.70
N GLN A 105 -8.29 -5.97 12.71
CA GLN A 105 -7.12 -6.21 11.87
C GLN A 105 -6.18 -5.03 11.93
N VAL A 106 -4.88 -5.32 11.97
CA VAL A 106 -3.83 -4.30 11.92
C VAL A 106 -2.85 -4.69 10.82
N ILE A 107 -2.70 -3.82 9.84
CA ILE A 107 -1.77 -4.03 8.73
C ILE A 107 -0.67 -2.98 8.84
N GLU A 108 0.56 -3.43 9.05
CA GLU A 108 1.73 -2.56 9.14
C GLU A 108 2.47 -2.58 7.81
N TRP A 109 2.82 -1.41 7.32
CA TRP A 109 3.52 -1.26 6.05
C TRP A 109 4.56 -0.16 6.13
N SER A 110 5.49 -0.18 5.18
CA SER A 110 6.54 0.84 5.13
C SER A 110 6.92 1.15 3.69
N PHE A 111 7.37 2.39 3.47
CA PHE A 111 8.09 2.82 2.27
C PHE A 111 9.46 3.30 2.74
N GLU A 112 10.51 2.62 2.31
CA GLU A 112 11.87 2.92 2.70
C GLU A 112 12.71 3.27 1.49
N LYS A 113 13.45 4.37 1.57
CA LYS A 113 14.40 4.74 0.50
C LYS A 113 15.62 3.83 0.60
N ILE A 114 15.97 3.14 -0.48
CA ILE A 114 17.07 2.19 -0.52
C ILE A 114 18.24 2.61 -1.41
N SER A 115 18.02 3.63 -2.25
CA SER A 115 19.12 4.14 -3.09
C SER A 115 18.91 5.55 -3.61
#